data_afa35bf2ca05e5ad7e6d3b3f821aea1c
#
_entry.id   afa35bf2ca05e5ad7e6d3b3f821aea1c
#
_cell.length_a   1.000
_cell.length_b   1.000
_cell.length_c   1.000
_cell.angle_alpha   90.00
_cell.angle_beta   90.00
_cell.angle_gamma   90.00
#
_symmetry.space_group_name_H-M   'P 1'
#
loop_
_entity.id
_entity.type
_entity.pdbx_description
1 polymer ?
#
loop_
_entity_poly.entity_id
_entity_poly.type
_entity_poly.pdbx_seq_one_letter_code
_entity_poly.pdbx_strand_id
1 'polypeptide(L)'
;MALLDSHPELLVLPEETAYFPTVLTKYAPRGRRAQFDYLTEQSLSNVLFGGPCKWGKRNYATFPREKFLQMFERAAFDPANAQEDLLVLLVKAYAATLGRSLDTVTRWVEKTPANRNHVSAIVSLFPHAKILITLRDPRAILAAQIVLEKTRQTGRFSTYYVIAHWRVAAKLARRVRDAKVPGLVVQYERLVNEPARTMEEVCGYLEIAFDPDTVLTPTKVGRFWSGNSAARINFSQISIEPVTRWERELSKHEIGWVEWHCRDLMPEFGYEPRLSRRELRYFVRPIRGERPREYLKSRAYSLRDDWIRGAVERV
;
A
#
# COMPACT_ATOMS: atom_id res chain seq x y z
N MET A 1 -6.49 -1.83 5.13
CA MET A 1 -6.33 -0.82 6.21
C MET A 1 -7.67 -0.23 6.65
N ALA A 2 -8.46 0.38 5.76
CA ALA A 2 -9.73 1.00 6.19
C ALA A 2 -10.70 0.05 6.89
N LEU A 3 -10.68 -1.22 6.57
CA LEU A 3 -11.48 -2.27 7.23
C LEU A 3 -10.84 -2.77 8.55
N LEU A 4 -9.64 -2.33 8.88
CA LEU A 4 -8.93 -2.70 10.11
C LEU A 4 -8.85 -1.52 11.10
N ASP A 5 -9.16 -0.30 10.65
CA ASP A 5 -8.88 0.94 11.38
C ASP A 5 -9.66 1.07 12.70
N SER A 6 -10.91 0.61 12.74
CA SER A 6 -11.74 0.66 13.95
C SER A 6 -11.66 -0.58 14.85
N HIS A 7 -10.83 -1.55 14.48
CA HIS A 7 -10.71 -2.78 15.29
C HIS A 7 -10.09 -2.48 16.67
N PRO A 8 -10.71 -2.91 17.78
CA PRO A 8 -10.26 -2.56 19.12
C PRO A 8 -8.86 -3.10 19.46
N GLU A 9 -8.47 -4.25 18.91
CA GLU A 9 -7.16 -4.86 19.13
C GLU A 9 -6.08 -4.33 18.17
N LEU A 10 -6.41 -3.44 17.23
CA LEU A 10 -5.46 -2.90 16.26
C LEU A 10 -5.24 -1.40 16.45
N LEU A 11 -4.00 -0.98 16.25
CA LEU A 11 -3.62 0.42 16.09
C LEU A 11 -3.17 0.65 14.65
N VAL A 12 -4.00 1.27 13.83
CA VAL A 12 -3.72 1.48 12.42
C VAL A 12 -3.15 2.88 12.20
N LEU A 13 -1.92 2.96 11.69
CA LEU A 13 -1.33 4.25 11.32
C LEU A 13 -2.09 4.85 10.14
N PRO A 14 -2.49 6.12 10.20
CA PRO A 14 -3.41 6.72 9.23
C PRO A 14 -2.75 7.01 7.88
N GLU A 15 -1.43 7.16 7.84
CA GLU A 15 -0.65 7.50 6.65
C GLU A 15 0.57 6.59 6.48
N GLU A 16 1.18 6.67 5.30
CA GLU A 16 2.38 5.93 4.95
C GLU A 16 3.59 6.54 5.65
N THR A 17 4.30 5.76 6.45
CA THR A 17 5.50 6.25 7.14
C THR A 17 6.71 6.32 6.21
N ALA A 18 6.71 5.54 5.14
CA ALA A 18 7.87 5.31 4.29
C ALA A 18 9.15 4.90 5.09
N TYR A 19 8.95 4.25 6.24
CA TYR A 19 10.04 3.95 7.17
C TYR A 19 11.11 3.08 6.51
N PHE A 20 10.76 1.90 6.03
CA PHE A 20 11.71 0.97 5.40
C PHE A 20 12.32 1.51 4.10
N PRO A 21 11.52 2.04 3.13
CA PRO A 21 12.08 2.47 1.86
C PRO A 21 12.84 3.79 1.90
N THR A 22 12.63 4.60 2.93
CA THR A 22 13.19 5.96 2.95
C THR A 22 13.92 6.27 4.26
N VAL A 23 13.27 6.09 5.42
CA VAL A 23 13.90 6.45 6.70
C VAL A 23 15.16 5.61 6.93
N LEU A 24 15.03 4.30 6.87
CA LEU A 24 16.18 3.40 7.09
C LEU A 24 17.25 3.49 5.99
N THR A 25 16.88 3.80 4.75
CA THR A 25 17.84 3.80 3.64
C THR A 25 18.56 5.14 3.47
N LYS A 26 17.86 6.27 3.63
CA LYS A 26 18.40 7.60 3.33
C LYS A 26 18.70 8.43 4.56
N TYR A 27 17.92 8.26 5.63
CA TYR A 27 18.00 9.13 6.80
C TYR A 27 18.67 8.47 8.00
N ALA A 28 18.69 7.13 8.11
CA ALA A 28 19.45 6.46 9.17
C ALA A 28 20.95 6.84 9.18
N PRO A 29 21.66 6.91 8.03
CA PRO A 29 23.04 7.36 8.01
C PRO A 29 23.25 8.83 8.44
N ARG A 30 22.18 9.63 8.48
CA ARG A 30 22.20 11.05 8.87
C ARG A 30 21.85 11.27 10.34
N GLY A 31 21.61 10.19 11.08
CA GLY A 31 21.29 10.22 12.50
C GLY A 31 19.80 10.35 12.81
N ARG A 32 19.50 10.17 14.10
CA ARG A 32 18.13 10.09 14.63
C ARG A 32 17.30 11.36 14.38
N ARG A 33 17.92 12.55 14.47
CA ARG A 33 17.23 13.82 14.21
C ARG A 33 16.73 13.89 12.77
N ALA A 34 17.54 13.55 11.79
CA ALA A 34 17.15 13.57 10.39
C ALA A 34 16.03 12.56 10.08
N GLN A 35 16.00 11.41 10.75
CA GLN A 35 14.91 10.45 10.64
C GLN A 35 13.60 11.02 11.21
N PHE A 36 13.67 11.62 12.39
CA PHE A 36 12.53 12.26 13.06
C PHE A 36 11.94 13.38 12.19
N ASP A 37 12.78 14.29 11.68
CA ASP A 37 12.36 15.41 10.85
C ASP A 37 11.67 14.92 9.56
N TYR A 38 12.20 13.87 8.92
CA TYR A 38 11.53 13.26 7.76
C TYR A 38 10.15 12.70 8.11
N LEU A 39 10.02 11.97 9.20
CA LEU A 39 8.75 11.38 9.63
C LEU A 39 7.70 12.45 9.92
N THR A 40 8.08 13.53 10.57
CA THR A 40 7.15 14.58 11.01
C THR A 40 6.84 15.59 9.91
N GLU A 41 7.83 16.02 9.13
CA GLU A 41 7.67 17.10 8.16
C GLU A 41 7.26 16.62 6.77
N GLN A 42 7.63 15.38 6.38
CA GLN A 42 7.37 14.88 5.03
C GLN A 42 6.39 13.71 5.00
N SER A 43 6.64 12.69 5.79
CA SER A 43 5.87 11.45 5.74
C SER A 43 4.46 11.63 6.34
N LEU A 44 4.37 12.14 7.54
CA LEU A 44 3.12 12.35 8.28
C LEU A 44 2.55 13.76 8.13
N SER A 45 3.08 14.57 7.23
CA SER A 45 2.70 15.98 7.08
C SER A 45 1.19 16.20 6.91
N ASN A 46 0.50 15.31 6.20
CA ASN A 46 -0.96 15.40 6.02
C ASN A 46 -1.73 15.22 7.34
N VAL A 47 -1.23 14.36 8.24
CA VAL A 47 -1.83 14.14 9.57
C VAL A 47 -1.52 15.31 10.50
N LEU A 48 -0.28 15.77 10.45
CA LEU A 48 0.22 16.76 11.40
C LEU A 48 -0.22 18.19 11.06
N PHE A 49 -0.29 18.54 9.79
CA PHE A 49 -0.51 19.93 9.36
C PHE A 49 -1.92 20.21 8.82
N GLY A 50 -2.76 19.19 8.66
CA GLY A 50 -4.16 19.37 8.23
C GLY A 50 -4.33 20.09 6.88
N GLY A 51 -3.29 20.08 6.06
CA GLY A 51 -3.32 20.66 4.72
C GLY A 51 -4.24 19.90 3.78
N PRO A 52 -4.61 20.47 2.63
CA PRO A 52 -5.38 19.78 1.62
C PRO A 52 -4.62 18.52 1.22
N CYS A 53 -5.18 17.38 1.55
CA CYS A 53 -4.55 16.12 1.24
C CYS A 53 -4.38 15.99 -0.27
N LYS A 54 -3.16 15.73 -0.71
CA LYS A 54 -2.80 15.45 -2.10
C LYS A 54 -3.67 14.36 -2.75
N TRP A 55 -4.33 13.55 -1.92
CA TRP A 55 -5.13 12.39 -2.27
C TRP A 55 -6.63 12.55 -1.97
N GLY A 56 -7.16 13.77 -1.80
CA GLY A 56 -8.59 14.08 -1.60
C GLY A 56 -9.08 13.76 -0.19
N LYS A 57 -10.28 13.96 0.12
CA LYS A 57 -11.18 13.60 1.25
C LYS A 57 -10.62 13.16 2.62
N ARG A 58 -9.33 13.30 2.91
CA ARG A 58 -8.77 13.01 4.21
C ARG A 58 -8.91 14.25 5.08
N ASN A 59 -9.57 14.15 6.20
CA ASN A 59 -9.72 15.24 7.14
C ASN A 59 -9.14 14.84 8.50
N TYR A 60 -8.01 15.42 8.82
CA TYR A 60 -7.34 15.21 10.09
C TYR A 60 -7.44 16.46 11.01
N ALA A 61 -8.38 17.37 10.75
CA ALA A 61 -8.51 18.62 11.48
C ALA A 61 -8.67 18.43 13.01
N THR A 62 -9.23 17.29 13.41
CA THR A 62 -9.41 16.96 14.84
C THR A 62 -8.31 16.10 15.42
N PHE A 63 -7.28 15.76 14.64
CA PHE A 63 -6.14 15.02 15.17
C PHE A 63 -5.30 15.95 16.06
N PRO A 64 -5.00 15.56 17.33
CA PRO A 64 -4.28 16.40 18.27
C PRO A 64 -2.78 16.41 17.96
N ARG A 65 -2.41 17.06 16.87
CA ARG A 65 -1.07 17.06 16.27
C ARG A 65 0.02 17.56 17.21
N GLU A 66 -0.24 18.63 17.95
CA GLU A 66 0.74 19.20 18.88
C GLU A 66 1.08 18.22 20.00
N LYS A 67 0.05 17.60 20.57
CA LYS A 67 0.23 16.54 21.57
C LYS A 67 1.05 15.39 20.99
N PHE A 68 0.74 14.95 19.76
CA PHE A 68 1.49 13.88 19.11
C PHE A 68 2.95 14.27 18.91
N LEU A 69 3.24 15.45 18.38
CA LEU A 69 4.61 15.91 18.15
C LEU A 69 5.41 15.97 19.44
N GLN A 70 4.85 16.57 20.50
CA GLN A 70 5.51 16.64 21.81
C GLN A 70 5.83 15.26 22.37
N MET A 71 4.86 14.34 22.31
CA MET A 71 5.05 12.97 22.81
C MET A 71 6.08 12.22 21.99
N PHE A 72 6.02 12.34 20.65
CA PHE A 72 6.96 11.64 19.78
C PHE A 72 8.38 12.22 19.89
N GLU A 73 8.54 13.54 19.94
CA GLU A 73 9.85 14.18 20.12
C GLU A 73 10.47 13.81 21.47
N ARG A 74 9.69 13.91 22.54
CA ARG A 74 10.14 13.49 23.88
C ARG A 74 10.61 12.01 23.86
N ALA A 75 9.80 11.11 23.30
CA ALA A 75 10.17 9.68 23.24
C ALA A 75 11.40 9.45 22.34
N ALA A 76 11.47 10.13 21.21
CA ALA A 76 12.55 9.98 20.23
C ALA A 76 13.92 10.41 20.77
N PHE A 77 13.98 11.41 21.64
CA PHE A 77 15.22 11.99 22.13
C PHE A 77 15.45 11.72 23.64
N ASP A 78 14.62 10.89 24.27
CA ASP A 78 14.87 10.40 25.61
C ASP A 78 16.09 9.43 25.57
N PRO A 79 17.13 9.65 26.37
CA PRO A 79 18.29 8.75 26.45
C PRO A 79 17.91 7.30 26.79
N ALA A 80 16.84 7.09 27.55
CA ALA A 80 16.35 5.76 27.88
C ALA A 80 15.87 4.98 26.66
N ASN A 81 15.45 5.67 25.61
CA ASN A 81 14.96 5.10 24.34
C ASN A 81 16.01 5.11 23.23
N ALA A 82 17.28 5.38 23.53
CA ALA A 82 18.31 5.58 22.49
C ALA A 82 18.47 4.37 21.56
N GLN A 83 18.24 3.17 22.05
CA GLN A 83 18.34 1.92 21.30
C GLN A 83 17.00 1.47 20.67
N GLU A 84 15.90 2.14 21.03
CA GLU A 84 14.58 1.75 20.50
C GLU A 84 14.38 2.27 19.09
N ASP A 85 13.73 1.45 18.25
CA ASP A 85 13.42 1.80 16.88
C ASP A 85 12.45 2.99 16.81
N LEU A 86 12.75 3.96 15.93
CA LEU A 86 11.97 5.20 15.86
C LEU A 86 10.53 4.96 15.38
N LEU A 87 10.29 3.90 14.60
CA LEU A 87 8.94 3.51 14.21
C LEU A 87 8.13 3.02 15.40
N VAL A 88 8.74 2.29 16.33
CA VAL A 88 8.08 1.83 17.56
C VAL A 88 7.72 3.02 18.45
N LEU A 89 8.63 3.97 18.62
CA LEU A 89 8.37 5.19 19.39
C LEU A 89 7.27 6.05 18.76
N LEU A 90 7.22 6.11 17.43
CA LEU A 90 6.13 6.78 16.70
C LEU A 90 4.79 6.11 16.98
N VAL A 91 4.73 4.78 16.95
CA VAL A 91 3.52 3.99 17.27
C VAL A 91 3.07 4.23 18.70
N LYS A 92 4.00 4.22 19.66
CA LYS A 92 3.73 4.50 21.09
C LYS A 92 3.16 5.92 21.27
N ALA A 93 3.77 6.90 20.65
CA ALA A 93 3.30 8.29 20.70
C ALA A 93 1.92 8.45 20.05
N TYR A 94 1.67 7.76 18.95
CA TYR A 94 0.37 7.76 18.26
C TYR A 94 -0.72 7.14 19.14
N ALA A 95 -0.47 5.99 19.76
CA ALA A 95 -1.40 5.33 20.69
C ALA A 95 -1.76 6.27 21.87
N ALA A 96 -0.74 6.81 22.52
CA ALA A 96 -0.92 7.72 23.67
C ALA A 96 -1.66 9.01 23.27
N THR A 97 -1.44 9.52 22.04
CA THR A 97 -2.16 10.69 21.52
C THR A 97 -3.64 10.41 21.39
N LEU A 98 -4.02 9.20 20.97
CA LEU A 98 -5.41 8.77 20.83
C LEU A 98 -6.03 8.28 22.16
N GLY A 99 -5.29 8.26 23.26
CA GLY A 99 -5.73 7.68 24.52
C GLY A 99 -5.90 6.16 24.49
N ARG A 100 -5.22 5.48 23.56
CA ARG A 100 -5.25 4.02 23.42
C ARG A 100 -4.16 3.40 24.30
N SER A 101 -4.54 2.44 25.14
CA SER A 101 -3.56 1.61 25.87
C SER A 101 -2.96 0.57 24.92
N LEU A 102 -1.65 0.44 24.94
CA LEU A 102 -0.95 -0.63 24.20
C LEU A 102 -1.14 -2.02 24.83
N ASP A 103 -1.63 -2.11 26.08
CA ASP A 103 -1.97 -3.39 26.71
C ASP A 103 -3.19 -4.05 26.06
N THR A 104 -4.06 -3.25 25.44
CA THR A 104 -5.26 -3.73 24.72
C THR A 104 -5.05 -3.84 23.21
N VAL A 105 -3.90 -3.38 22.71
CA VAL A 105 -3.55 -3.41 21.29
C VAL A 105 -2.66 -4.64 21.04
N THR A 106 -3.21 -5.65 20.39
CA THR A 106 -2.48 -6.86 19.99
C THR A 106 -1.42 -6.54 18.93
N ARG A 107 -1.78 -5.69 17.97
CA ARG A 107 -0.89 -5.32 16.84
C ARG A 107 -1.09 -3.88 16.40
N TRP A 108 -0.03 -3.29 15.87
CA TRP A 108 -0.13 -2.06 15.07
C TRP A 108 0.02 -2.36 13.58
N VAL A 109 -0.56 -1.52 12.74
CA VAL A 109 -0.60 -1.71 11.30
C VAL A 109 0.01 -0.51 10.60
N GLU A 110 1.02 -0.76 9.78
CA GLU A 110 1.65 0.20 8.89
C GLU A 110 1.50 -0.23 7.44
N LYS A 111 1.21 0.70 6.55
CA LYS A 111 1.10 0.44 5.13
C LYS A 111 1.84 1.49 4.33
N THR A 112 3.00 1.12 3.82
CA THR A 112 3.71 1.83 2.75
C THR A 112 3.80 0.90 1.53
N PRO A 113 3.29 1.29 0.34
CA PRO A 113 3.30 0.38 -0.82
C PRO A 113 4.67 -0.14 -1.19
N ALA A 114 5.73 0.65 -0.95
CA ALA A 114 7.10 0.25 -1.23
C ALA A 114 7.66 -0.81 -0.25
N ASN A 115 6.98 -1.09 0.87
CA ASN A 115 7.38 -2.13 1.84
C ASN A 115 7.51 -3.52 1.20
N ARG A 116 6.79 -3.77 0.10
CA ARG A 116 6.94 -5.02 -0.68
C ARG A 116 8.36 -5.31 -1.15
N ASN A 117 9.21 -4.29 -1.24
CA ASN A 117 10.62 -4.43 -1.62
C ASN A 117 11.55 -4.61 -0.39
N HIS A 118 11.01 -4.52 0.82
CA HIS A 118 11.75 -4.50 2.08
C HIS A 118 11.29 -5.59 3.06
N VAL A 119 10.60 -6.63 2.58
CA VAL A 119 10.02 -7.67 3.44
C VAL A 119 11.07 -8.35 4.30
N SER A 120 12.25 -8.64 3.75
CA SER A 120 13.34 -9.24 4.53
C SER A 120 13.81 -8.33 5.67
N ALA A 121 13.95 -7.03 5.41
CA ALA A 121 14.31 -6.05 6.45
C ALA A 121 13.20 -5.91 7.50
N ILE A 122 11.92 -5.97 7.08
CA ILE A 122 10.77 -5.94 8.00
C ILE A 122 10.81 -7.14 8.93
N VAL A 123 10.95 -8.35 8.39
CA VAL A 123 10.97 -9.58 9.19
C VAL A 123 12.22 -9.66 10.08
N SER A 124 13.36 -9.13 9.62
CA SER A 124 14.58 -9.07 10.44
C SER A 124 14.42 -8.11 11.62
N LEU A 125 13.81 -6.94 11.41
CA LEU A 125 13.60 -5.96 12.49
C LEU A 125 12.41 -6.31 13.39
N PHE A 126 11.38 -6.91 12.81
CA PHE A 126 10.15 -7.34 13.50
C PHE A 126 9.86 -8.81 13.19
N PRO A 127 10.50 -9.77 13.90
CA PRO A 127 10.37 -11.21 13.60
C PRO A 127 8.92 -11.75 13.67
N HIS A 128 8.06 -11.10 14.46
CA HIS A 128 6.64 -11.46 14.60
C HIS A 128 5.70 -10.66 13.71
N ALA A 129 6.24 -9.91 12.73
CA ALA A 129 5.41 -9.15 11.79
C ALA A 129 4.54 -10.08 10.95
N LYS A 130 3.26 -9.76 10.85
CA LYS A 130 2.29 -10.42 9.95
C LYS A 130 2.24 -9.63 8.63
N ILE A 131 2.58 -10.26 7.54
CA ILE A 131 2.63 -9.61 6.22
C ILE A 131 1.32 -9.84 5.48
N LEU A 132 0.58 -8.77 5.20
CA LEU A 132 -0.60 -8.79 4.34
C LEU A 132 -0.26 -8.22 2.97
N ILE A 133 -0.50 -8.99 1.91
CA ILE A 133 -0.29 -8.58 0.53
C ILE A 133 -1.64 -8.44 -0.16
N THR A 134 -2.02 -7.22 -0.54
CA THR A 134 -3.20 -7.01 -1.36
C THR A 134 -2.84 -7.11 -2.84
N LEU A 135 -3.53 -7.98 -3.56
CA LEU A 135 -3.38 -8.15 -5.01
C LEU A 135 -4.72 -7.85 -5.69
N ARG A 136 -4.66 -7.26 -6.87
CA ARG A 136 -5.82 -6.92 -7.69
C ARG A 136 -5.50 -7.14 -9.16
N ASP A 137 -6.52 -7.36 -10.00
CA ASP A 137 -6.36 -7.45 -11.45
C ASP A 137 -5.53 -6.26 -11.99
N PRO A 138 -4.41 -6.52 -12.68
CA PRO A 138 -3.55 -5.45 -13.18
C PRO A 138 -4.25 -4.53 -14.19
N ARG A 139 -5.26 -5.02 -14.90
CA ARG A 139 -6.10 -4.23 -15.81
C ARG A 139 -6.95 -3.24 -15.04
N ALA A 140 -7.55 -3.67 -13.93
CA ALA A 140 -8.32 -2.78 -13.04
C ALA A 140 -7.43 -1.72 -12.35
N ILE A 141 -6.18 -2.05 -12.03
CA ILE A 141 -5.21 -1.08 -11.52
C ILE A 141 -4.87 -0.06 -12.60
N LEU A 142 -4.61 -0.49 -13.84
CA LEU A 142 -4.31 0.41 -14.94
C LEU A 142 -5.47 1.38 -15.20
N ALA A 143 -6.70 0.88 -15.29
CA ALA A 143 -7.89 1.71 -15.46
C ALA A 143 -8.00 2.79 -14.36
N ALA A 144 -7.84 2.40 -13.11
CA ALA A 144 -7.87 3.33 -11.98
C ALA A 144 -6.76 4.40 -12.08
N GLN A 145 -5.56 4.04 -12.53
CA GLN A 145 -4.46 4.98 -12.69
C GLN A 145 -4.67 5.95 -13.85
N ILE A 146 -5.21 5.49 -14.97
CA ILE A 146 -5.55 6.37 -16.10
C ILE A 146 -6.59 7.42 -15.68
N VAL A 147 -7.64 7.00 -14.97
CA VAL A 147 -8.66 7.92 -14.45
C VAL A 147 -8.06 8.92 -13.47
N LEU A 148 -7.19 8.44 -12.57
CA LEU A 148 -6.52 9.29 -11.59
C LEU A 148 -5.64 10.35 -12.25
N GLU A 149 -4.91 9.99 -13.29
CA GLU A 149 -4.05 10.92 -14.02
C GLU A 149 -4.85 11.97 -14.79
N LYS A 150 -5.91 11.55 -15.46
CA LYS A 150 -6.86 12.48 -16.11
C LYS A 150 -7.43 13.50 -15.13
N THR A 151 -7.71 13.05 -13.90
CA THR A 151 -8.25 13.91 -12.83
C THR A 151 -7.22 14.88 -12.27
N ARG A 152 -5.94 14.51 -12.25
CA ARG A 152 -4.86 15.29 -11.63
C ARG A 152 -4.08 16.15 -12.60
N GLN A 153 -4.10 15.82 -13.87
CA GLN A 153 -3.34 16.49 -14.94
C GLN A 153 -1.83 16.60 -14.61
N THR A 154 -1.28 15.61 -13.91
CA THR A 154 0.13 15.68 -13.47
C THR A 154 1.11 15.35 -14.60
N GLY A 155 0.66 14.72 -15.69
CA GLY A 155 1.49 14.30 -16.82
C GLY A 155 2.61 13.31 -16.43
N ARG A 156 2.48 12.65 -15.27
CA ARG A 156 3.51 11.77 -14.69
C ARG A 156 3.16 10.29 -14.77
N PHE A 157 2.06 9.96 -15.45
CA PHE A 157 1.60 8.59 -15.54
C PHE A 157 2.49 7.76 -16.48
N SER A 158 2.88 6.60 -15.99
CA SER A 158 3.56 5.58 -16.79
C SER A 158 2.84 4.26 -16.61
N THR A 159 2.32 3.70 -17.70
CA THR A 159 1.68 2.38 -17.72
C THR A 159 2.65 1.30 -17.32
N TYR A 160 3.90 1.43 -17.74
CA TYR A 160 4.95 0.49 -17.40
C TYR A 160 5.27 0.47 -15.90
N TYR A 161 5.24 1.63 -15.23
CA TYR A 161 5.39 1.72 -13.79
C TYR A 161 4.31 0.89 -13.05
N VAL A 162 3.05 1.00 -13.48
CA VAL A 162 1.94 0.20 -12.93
C VAL A 162 2.20 -1.29 -13.08
N ILE A 163 2.61 -1.71 -14.28
CA ILE A 163 2.92 -3.10 -14.61
C ILE A 163 4.08 -3.62 -13.77
N ALA A 164 5.19 -2.87 -13.70
CA ALA A 164 6.35 -3.26 -12.91
C ALA A 164 6.00 -3.45 -11.43
N HIS A 165 5.24 -2.51 -10.86
CA HIS A 165 4.79 -2.59 -9.48
C HIS A 165 3.87 -3.77 -9.21
N TRP A 166 2.96 -4.08 -10.14
CA TRP A 166 2.10 -5.24 -10.04
C TRP A 166 2.91 -6.53 -10.09
N ARG A 167 3.84 -6.66 -11.03
CA ARG A 167 4.68 -7.85 -11.16
C ARG A 167 5.48 -8.14 -9.89
N VAL A 168 5.97 -7.09 -9.22
CA VAL A 168 6.66 -7.26 -7.94
C VAL A 168 5.72 -7.77 -6.86
N ALA A 169 4.52 -7.18 -6.75
CA ALA A 169 3.52 -7.62 -5.79
C ALA A 169 3.09 -9.07 -6.06
N ALA A 170 2.88 -9.44 -7.33
CA ALA A 170 2.51 -10.79 -7.73
C ALA A 170 3.64 -11.81 -7.44
N LYS A 171 4.90 -11.48 -7.72
CA LYS A 171 6.05 -12.33 -7.35
C LYS A 171 6.15 -12.53 -5.84
N LEU A 172 5.94 -11.48 -5.06
CA LEU A 172 5.93 -11.57 -3.60
C LEU A 172 4.75 -12.43 -3.13
N ALA A 173 3.55 -12.22 -3.68
CA ALA A 173 2.37 -13.04 -3.38
C ALA A 173 2.60 -14.52 -3.69
N ARG A 174 3.27 -14.84 -4.79
CA ARG A 174 3.69 -16.22 -5.10
C ARG A 174 4.62 -16.77 -4.04
N ARG A 175 5.63 -16.02 -3.59
CA ARG A 175 6.56 -16.47 -2.52
C ARG A 175 5.84 -16.71 -1.19
N VAL A 176 4.80 -15.93 -0.88
CA VAL A 176 3.95 -16.16 0.30
C VAL A 176 3.15 -17.46 0.12
N ARG A 177 2.50 -17.65 -1.03
CA ARG A 177 1.76 -18.88 -1.33
C ARG A 177 2.64 -20.12 -1.27
N ASP A 178 3.89 -20.02 -1.75
CA ASP A 178 4.89 -21.09 -1.72
C ASP A 178 5.57 -21.24 -0.33
N ALA A 179 5.06 -20.59 0.70
CA ALA A 179 5.59 -20.58 2.08
C ALA A 179 7.07 -20.14 2.21
N LYS A 180 7.62 -19.43 1.20
CA LYS A 180 8.98 -18.88 1.22
C LYS A 180 9.09 -17.56 1.97
N VAL A 181 7.94 -16.94 2.21
CA VAL A 181 7.79 -15.68 2.99
C VAL A 181 6.55 -15.84 3.85
N PRO A 182 6.61 -15.57 5.15
CA PRO A 182 5.41 -15.58 5.99
C PRO A 182 4.47 -14.46 5.55
N GLY A 183 3.19 -14.78 5.33
CA GLY A 183 2.23 -13.77 4.89
C GLY A 183 0.87 -14.34 4.51
N LEU A 184 -0.07 -13.45 4.25
CA LEU A 184 -1.39 -13.75 3.69
C LEU A 184 -1.62 -12.90 2.45
N VAL A 185 -2.05 -13.52 1.36
CA VAL A 185 -2.44 -12.83 0.13
C VAL A 185 -3.93 -12.56 0.14
N VAL A 186 -4.31 -11.30 0.12
CA VAL A 186 -5.71 -10.85 0.06
C VAL A 186 -6.00 -10.35 -1.36
N GLN A 187 -6.79 -11.11 -2.12
CA GLN A 187 -7.25 -10.66 -3.43
C GLN A 187 -8.38 -9.65 -3.27
N TYR A 188 -8.25 -8.50 -3.92
CA TYR A 188 -9.24 -7.42 -3.87
C TYR A 188 -10.63 -7.89 -4.33
N GLU A 189 -10.67 -8.65 -5.40
CA GLU A 189 -11.90 -9.19 -5.98
C GLU A 189 -12.63 -10.11 -4.99
N ARG A 190 -11.88 -10.99 -4.30
CA ARG A 190 -12.44 -11.84 -3.26
C ARG A 190 -12.93 -11.02 -2.06
N LEU A 191 -12.15 -10.03 -1.64
CA LEU A 191 -12.52 -9.14 -0.53
C LEU A 191 -13.83 -8.40 -0.79
N VAL A 192 -14.10 -7.96 -2.02
CA VAL A 192 -15.35 -7.22 -2.31
C VAL A 192 -16.53 -8.11 -2.64
N ASN A 193 -16.29 -9.34 -3.12
CA ASN A 193 -17.35 -10.32 -3.40
C ASN A 193 -17.78 -11.10 -2.14
N GLU A 194 -16.81 -11.44 -1.27
CA GLU A 194 -17.00 -12.23 -0.07
C GLU A 194 -16.38 -11.52 1.16
N PRO A 195 -16.82 -10.30 1.50
CA PRO A 195 -16.12 -9.46 2.47
C PRO A 195 -16.02 -10.10 3.85
N ALA A 196 -17.12 -10.66 4.37
CA ALA A 196 -17.13 -11.27 5.70
C ALA A 196 -16.15 -12.44 5.79
N ARG A 197 -16.22 -13.39 4.84
CA ARG A 197 -15.33 -14.56 4.79
C ARG A 197 -13.86 -14.17 4.65
N THR A 198 -13.58 -13.17 3.79
CA THR A 198 -12.20 -12.71 3.57
C THR A 198 -11.65 -12.00 4.81
N MET A 199 -12.46 -11.20 5.48
CA MET A 199 -12.06 -10.51 6.71
C MET A 199 -11.91 -11.45 7.89
N GLU A 200 -12.76 -12.51 7.99
CA GLU A 200 -12.59 -13.57 8.99
C GLU A 200 -11.23 -14.27 8.83
N GLU A 201 -10.83 -14.61 7.59
CA GLU A 201 -9.50 -15.17 7.30
C GLU A 201 -8.37 -14.20 7.66
N VAL A 202 -8.55 -12.90 7.37
CA VAL A 202 -7.57 -11.86 7.74
C VAL A 202 -7.46 -11.74 9.26
N CYS A 203 -8.56 -11.71 9.99
CA CYS A 203 -8.56 -11.64 11.46
C CYS A 203 -7.91 -12.88 12.08
N GLY A 204 -8.24 -14.07 11.58
CA GLY A 204 -7.60 -15.32 12.02
C GLY A 204 -6.08 -15.30 11.78
N TYR A 205 -5.62 -14.83 10.60
CA TYR A 205 -4.19 -14.67 10.33
C TYR A 205 -3.52 -13.66 11.24
N LEU A 206 -4.21 -12.56 11.56
CA LEU A 206 -3.71 -11.52 12.46
C LEU A 206 -3.82 -11.92 13.95
N GLU A 207 -4.48 -13.04 14.26
CA GLU A 207 -4.74 -13.51 15.63
C GLU A 207 -5.50 -12.47 16.46
N ILE A 208 -6.56 -11.90 15.85
CA ILE A 208 -7.48 -10.94 16.47
C ILE A 208 -8.92 -11.44 16.31
N ALA A 209 -9.84 -10.93 17.12
CA ALA A 209 -11.25 -11.30 17.03
C ALA A 209 -11.85 -10.89 15.68
N PHE A 210 -12.77 -11.72 15.15
CA PHE A 210 -13.57 -11.32 14.00
C PHE A 210 -14.88 -10.68 14.51
N ASP A 211 -15.01 -9.38 14.28
CA ASP A 211 -16.22 -8.61 14.56
C ASP A 211 -16.69 -7.93 13.26
N PRO A 212 -17.78 -8.45 12.62
CA PRO A 212 -18.24 -7.92 11.34
C PRO A 212 -18.66 -6.46 11.39
N ASP A 213 -19.15 -5.96 12.52
CA ASP A 213 -19.56 -4.55 12.65
C ASP A 213 -18.38 -3.60 12.55
N THR A 214 -17.21 -4.02 13.00
CA THR A 214 -15.99 -3.23 12.89
C THR A 214 -15.21 -3.44 11.58
N VAL A 215 -15.05 -4.70 11.14
CA VAL A 215 -14.15 -5.01 10.00
C VAL A 215 -14.84 -4.96 8.64
N LEU A 216 -16.16 -4.77 8.55
CA LEU A 216 -16.87 -4.58 7.28
C LEU A 216 -17.23 -3.13 6.98
N THR A 217 -17.04 -2.24 7.95
CA THR A 217 -17.25 -0.80 7.79
C THR A 217 -15.92 -0.07 7.58
N PRO A 218 -15.69 0.52 6.40
CA PRO A 218 -14.43 1.22 6.16
C PRO A 218 -14.35 2.51 6.98
N THR A 219 -13.29 2.64 7.78
CA THR A 219 -13.02 3.82 8.60
C THR A 219 -11.61 4.37 8.38
N LYS A 220 -11.37 5.59 8.84
CA LYS A 220 -10.06 6.20 8.91
C LYS A 220 -9.99 7.13 10.13
N VAL A 221 -9.06 6.83 11.04
CA VAL A 221 -8.97 7.46 12.36
C VAL A 221 -10.32 7.40 13.09
N GLY A 222 -10.92 6.20 13.09
CA GLY A 222 -12.20 5.93 13.75
C GLY A 222 -13.44 6.58 13.12
N ARG A 223 -13.33 7.20 11.94
CA ARG A 223 -14.45 7.85 11.25
C ARG A 223 -14.76 7.14 9.94
N PHE A 224 -16.04 7.07 9.58
CA PHE A 224 -16.46 6.52 8.29
C PHE A 224 -15.66 7.12 7.13
N TRP A 225 -15.17 6.26 6.24
CA TRP A 225 -14.38 6.65 5.08
C TRP A 225 -15.00 6.19 3.78
N SER A 226 -15.44 7.14 2.97
CA SER A 226 -16.10 6.88 1.68
C SER A 226 -15.15 6.44 0.56
N GLY A 227 -13.92 6.07 0.89
CA GLY A 227 -12.93 5.61 -0.08
C GLY A 227 -12.11 6.73 -0.72
N ASN A 228 -11.15 6.32 -1.54
CA ASN A 228 -10.28 7.20 -2.34
C ASN A 228 -10.40 6.87 -3.84
N SER A 229 -11.60 6.60 -4.31
CA SER A 229 -11.84 6.28 -5.73
C SER A 229 -11.18 7.29 -6.65
N ALA A 230 -10.41 6.80 -7.62
CA ALA A 230 -9.81 7.62 -8.68
C ALA A 230 -10.88 8.37 -9.49
N ALA A 231 -12.07 7.80 -9.63
CA ALA A 231 -13.23 8.40 -10.30
C ALA A 231 -14.02 9.36 -9.39
N ARG A 232 -13.53 9.68 -8.18
CA ARG A 232 -14.20 10.52 -7.18
C ARG A 232 -15.59 10.01 -6.75
N ILE A 233 -15.85 8.70 -6.90
CA ILE A 233 -17.07 8.07 -6.44
C ILE A 233 -17.00 7.92 -4.91
N ASN A 234 -18.08 8.29 -4.24
CA ASN A 234 -18.27 8.03 -2.82
C ASN A 234 -18.90 6.67 -2.64
N PHE A 235 -18.27 5.80 -1.88
CA PHE A 235 -18.84 4.52 -1.51
C PHE A 235 -19.42 4.63 -0.10
N SER A 236 -20.65 4.15 0.08
CA SER A 236 -21.30 4.01 1.38
C SER A 236 -21.00 2.65 2.03
N GLN A 237 -20.53 1.71 1.23
CA GLN A 237 -20.20 0.34 1.63
C GLN A 237 -19.16 -0.28 0.70
N ILE A 238 -18.71 -1.49 0.98
CA ILE A 238 -17.87 -2.29 0.09
C ILE A 238 -18.62 -2.49 -1.24
N SER A 239 -17.98 -2.21 -2.36
CA SER A 239 -18.59 -2.25 -3.70
C SER A 239 -17.82 -3.13 -4.66
N ILE A 240 -18.55 -3.94 -5.43
CA ILE A 240 -18.01 -4.79 -6.51
C ILE A 240 -17.79 -4.01 -7.82
N GLU A 241 -18.40 -2.83 -7.96
CA GLU A 241 -18.34 -2.04 -9.21
C GLU A 241 -16.92 -1.83 -9.74
N PRO A 242 -15.89 -1.55 -8.91
CA PRO A 242 -14.54 -1.37 -9.40
C PRO A 242 -13.85 -2.63 -9.94
N VAL A 243 -14.41 -3.82 -9.74
CA VAL A 243 -13.79 -5.09 -10.16
C VAL A 243 -13.76 -5.21 -11.68
N THR A 244 -14.91 -4.97 -12.32
CA THR A 244 -15.09 -5.17 -13.77
C THR A 244 -15.06 -3.88 -14.58
N ARG A 245 -14.95 -2.73 -13.92
CA ARG A 245 -15.01 -1.40 -14.58
C ARG A 245 -13.99 -1.24 -15.70
N TRP A 246 -12.82 -1.85 -15.59
CA TRP A 246 -11.77 -1.82 -16.58
C TRP A 246 -12.21 -2.38 -17.95
N GLU A 247 -13.19 -3.27 -18.00
CA GLU A 247 -13.69 -3.88 -19.23
C GLU A 247 -14.30 -2.87 -20.20
N ARG A 248 -14.90 -1.81 -19.67
CA ARG A 248 -15.50 -0.70 -20.43
C ARG A 248 -14.62 0.54 -20.49
N GLU A 249 -13.64 0.67 -19.61
CA GLU A 249 -12.76 1.85 -19.53
C GLU A 249 -11.47 1.70 -20.35
N LEU A 250 -10.95 0.49 -20.46
CA LEU A 250 -9.73 0.22 -21.21
C LEU A 250 -10.02 -0.12 -22.67
N SER A 251 -9.24 0.46 -23.57
CA SER A 251 -9.16 0.03 -24.95
C SER A 251 -8.55 -1.38 -25.08
N LYS A 252 -8.83 -2.08 -26.17
CA LYS A 252 -8.21 -3.38 -26.49
C LYS A 252 -6.68 -3.29 -26.47
N HIS A 253 -6.11 -2.15 -26.85
CA HIS A 253 -4.66 -1.92 -26.80
C HIS A 253 -4.14 -1.86 -25.37
N GLU A 254 -4.80 -1.15 -24.46
CA GLU A 254 -4.42 -1.05 -23.06
C GLU A 254 -4.53 -2.40 -22.34
N ILE A 255 -5.59 -3.16 -22.63
CA ILE A 255 -5.75 -4.54 -22.15
C ILE A 255 -4.58 -5.41 -22.65
N GLY A 256 -4.32 -5.39 -23.96
CA GLY A 256 -3.26 -6.16 -24.57
C GLY A 256 -1.87 -5.81 -24.03
N TRP A 257 -1.62 -4.54 -23.75
CA TRP A 257 -0.39 -4.08 -23.15
C TRP A 257 -0.16 -4.65 -21.75
N VAL A 258 -1.18 -4.62 -20.90
CA VAL A 258 -1.10 -5.24 -19.55
C VAL A 258 -0.90 -6.74 -19.65
N GLU A 259 -1.72 -7.40 -20.46
CA GLU A 259 -1.66 -8.85 -20.62
C GLU A 259 -0.34 -9.31 -21.23
N TRP A 260 0.24 -8.55 -22.16
CA TRP A 260 1.57 -8.86 -22.69
C TRP A 260 2.62 -8.93 -21.60
N HIS A 261 2.61 -7.97 -20.67
CA HIS A 261 3.62 -7.87 -19.63
C HIS A 261 3.35 -8.68 -18.37
N CYS A 262 2.10 -9.08 -18.12
CA CYS A 262 1.70 -9.72 -16.85
C CYS A 262 1.20 -11.16 -17.00
N ARG A 263 1.01 -11.65 -18.23
CA ARG A 263 0.37 -12.94 -18.52
C ARG A 263 1.05 -14.17 -17.91
N ASP A 264 2.34 -14.07 -17.63
CA ASP A 264 3.12 -15.14 -16.99
C ASP A 264 2.75 -15.35 -15.51
N LEU A 265 2.18 -14.30 -14.87
CA LEU A 265 1.80 -14.31 -13.46
C LEU A 265 0.27 -14.20 -13.25
N MET A 266 -0.47 -13.64 -14.20
CA MET A 266 -1.91 -13.42 -14.06
C MET A 266 -2.70 -14.69 -13.74
N PRO A 267 -2.53 -15.82 -14.50
CA PRO A 267 -3.30 -17.03 -14.24
C PRO A 267 -3.05 -17.66 -12.86
N GLU A 268 -1.88 -17.43 -12.28
CA GLU A 268 -1.54 -17.93 -10.96
C GLU A 268 -2.47 -17.38 -9.86
N PHE A 269 -3.11 -16.24 -10.16
CA PHE A 269 -4.05 -15.53 -9.26
C PHE A 269 -5.46 -15.48 -9.83
N GLY A 270 -5.80 -16.33 -10.80
CA GLY A 270 -7.14 -16.39 -11.39
C GLY A 270 -7.48 -15.24 -12.32
N TYR A 271 -6.51 -14.45 -12.76
CA TYR A 271 -6.72 -13.38 -13.75
C TYR A 271 -6.47 -13.91 -15.16
N GLU A 272 -7.52 -14.45 -15.79
CA GLU A 272 -7.41 -15.04 -17.12
C GLU A 272 -7.18 -13.94 -18.19
N PRO A 273 -6.14 -14.10 -19.05
CA PRO A 273 -5.95 -13.23 -20.21
C PRO A 273 -7.11 -13.34 -21.18
N ARG A 274 -7.62 -12.19 -21.69
CA ARG A 274 -8.69 -12.13 -22.72
C ARG A 274 -8.17 -12.25 -24.12
N LEU A 275 -6.92 -11.84 -24.36
CA LEU A 275 -6.33 -11.83 -25.69
C LEU A 275 -5.46 -13.08 -25.91
N SER A 276 -5.60 -13.65 -27.11
CA SER A 276 -4.75 -14.74 -27.57
C SER A 276 -3.28 -14.28 -27.73
N ARG A 277 -2.33 -15.24 -27.71
CA ARG A 277 -0.91 -14.95 -27.99
C ARG A 277 -0.68 -14.27 -29.34
N ARG A 278 -1.53 -14.58 -30.35
CA ARG A 278 -1.43 -13.95 -31.69
C ARG A 278 -1.86 -12.49 -31.63
N GLU A 279 -2.97 -12.19 -30.96
CA GLU A 279 -3.46 -10.80 -30.80
C GLU A 279 -2.47 -9.94 -30.01
N LEU A 280 -1.86 -10.47 -28.96
CA LEU A 280 -0.91 -9.72 -28.14
C LEU A 280 0.29 -9.17 -28.92
N ARG A 281 0.75 -9.83 -29.97
CA ARG A 281 1.87 -9.37 -30.80
C ARG A 281 1.61 -7.98 -31.45
N TYR A 282 0.35 -7.62 -31.65
CA TYR A 282 -0.02 -6.32 -32.20
C TYR A 282 0.03 -5.18 -31.18
N PHE A 283 0.09 -5.51 -29.88
CA PHE A 283 -0.01 -4.55 -28.79
C PHE A 283 1.31 -4.26 -28.07
N VAL A 284 2.43 -4.68 -28.62
CA VAL A 284 3.78 -4.48 -28.02
C VAL A 284 4.24 -3.01 -28.04
N ARG A 285 3.50 -2.13 -28.70
CA ARG A 285 3.84 -0.70 -28.82
C ARG A 285 3.35 0.07 -27.59
N PRO A 286 4.09 1.14 -27.16
CA PRO A 286 3.64 2.01 -26.09
C PRO A 286 2.22 2.53 -26.32
N ILE A 287 1.48 2.74 -25.24
CA ILE A 287 0.12 3.27 -25.28
C ILE A 287 0.15 4.71 -25.85
N ARG A 288 -0.79 5.02 -26.75
CA ARG A 288 -0.89 6.32 -27.39
C ARG A 288 -1.11 7.41 -26.34
N GLY A 289 -0.20 8.37 -26.26
CA GLY A 289 -0.22 9.44 -25.26
C GLY A 289 0.85 9.30 -24.18
N GLU A 290 1.48 8.14 -24.04
CA GLU A 290 2.65 8.00 -23.20
C GLU A 290 3.86 8.67 -23.88
N ARG A 291 4.50 9.60 -23.17
CA ARG A 291 5.67 10.29 -23.73
C ARG A 291 6.81 9.30 -23.90
N PRO A 292 7.52 9.23 -25.03
CA PRO A 292 8.62 8.30 -25.25
C PRO A 292 9.69 8.36 -24.16
N ARG A 293 9.95 9.55 -23.61
CA ARG A 293 10.87 9.75 -22.48
C ARG A 293 10.40 9.08 -21.20
N GLU A 294 9.11 9.11 -20.89
CA GLU A 294 8.56 8.48 -19.69
C GLU A 294 8.53 6.95 -19.84
N TYR A 295 8.23 6.45 -21.02
CA TYR A 295 8.36 5.03 -21.35
C TYR A 295 9.80 4.54 -21.16
N LEU A 296 10.80 5.25 -21.71
CA LEU A 296 12.21 4.88 -21.56
C LEU A 296 12.68 4.95 -20.11
N LYS A 297 12.27 5.98 -19.36
CA LYS A 297 12.55 6.09 -17.91
C LYS A 297 11.91 4.95 -17.12
N SER A 298 10.68 4.60 -17.43
CA SER A 298 9.96 3.51 -16.77
C SER A 298 10.63 2.18 -17.03
N ARG A 299 11.08 1.96 -18.25
CA ARG A 299 11.81 0.74 -18.65
C ARG A 299 13.19 0.69 -18.00
N ALA A 300 13.91 1.80 -17.96
CA ALA A 300 15.19 1.91 -17.27
C ALA A 300 15.04 1.71 -15.76
N TYR A 301 13.98 2.25 -15.16
CA TYR A 301 13.66 2.06 -13.75
C TYR A 301 13.34 0.59 -13.43
N SER A 302 12.58 -0.07 -14.29
CA SER A 302 12.24 -1.48 -14.14
C SER A 302 13.45 -2.40 -14.32
N LEU A 303 14.30 -2.13 -15.30
CA LEU A 303 15.56 -2.87 -15.49
C LEU A 303 16.52 -2.69 -14.31
N ARG A 304 16.60 -1.48 -13.76
CA ARG A 304 17.37 -1.18 -12.54
C ARG A 304 16.77 -1.90 -11.33
N ASP A 305 15.45 -1.93 -11.21
CA ASP A 305 14.74 -2.60 -10.14
C ASP A 305 14.87 -4.13 -10.24
N ASP A 306 14.85 -4.69 -11.45
CA ASP A 306 15.12 -6.10 -11.71
C ASP A 306 16.60 -6.46 -11.46
N TRP A 307 17.53 -5.56 -11.76
CA TRP A 307 18.95 -5.74 -11.49
C TRP A 307 19.29 -5.69 -10.00
N ILE A 308 18.73 -4.73 -9.27
CA ILE A 308 18.91 -4.60 -7.81
C ILE A 308 18.32 -5.84 -7.11
N ARG A 309 17.20 -6.39 -7.60
CA ARG A 309 16.57 -7.60 -7.05
C ARG A 309 17.34 -8.86 -7.36
N GLY A 310 17.90 -8.98 -8.55
CA GLY A 310 18.78 -10.09 -8.89
C GLY A 310 20.08 -10.10 -8.07
N ALA A 311 20.46 -8.97 -7.47
CA ALA A 311 21.55 -8.88 -6.51
C ALA A 311 21.09 -9.26 -5.07
N VAL A 312 19.85 -8.93 -4.68
CA VAL A 312 19.27 -9.25 -3.36
C VAL A 312 18.79 -10.72 -3.28
N GLU A 313 18.42 -11.34 -4.40
CA GLU A 313 18.04 -12.77 -4.45
C GLU A 313 19.26 -13.71 -4.41
N ARG A 314 20.48 -13.18 -4.42
CA ARG A 314 21.75 -13.93 -4.37
C ARG A 314 22.48 -13.84 -3.03
N VAL A 315 21.86 -13.23 -2.02
CA VAL A 315 22.39 -13.17 -0.64
C VAL A 315 21.40 -13.97 0.29
#